data_02d9b54795292833822acc2147421c58
#
_entry.id   02d9b54795292833822acc2147421c58
#
_cell.length_a   1.000
_cell.length_b   1.000
_cell.length_c   1.000
_cell.angle_alpha   90.00
_cell.angle_beta   90.00
_cell.angle_gamma   90.00
#
_symmetry.space_group_name_H-M   'P 1'
#
loop_
_entity.id
_entity.type
_entity.pdbx_description
1 polymer ?
#
loop_
_entity_poly.entity_id
_entity_poly.type
_entity_poly.pdbx_seq_one_letter_code
_entity_poly.pdbx_strand_id
1 'polypeptide(L)'
;MDDNVLRVYDSILGMLSGPENPTPLVRLNRVTPYQHTQVYGKLEWYNPFGAVKDRVAANLIADGEARHTVQEAQKLVEPTSGNTGMALAMIANAKGYSLTTPLSSEVPLEKRTMLRFFGADVLELQDTLCPAPGAPEGAIAKATEISERPDYLMLNQYANEANPEAHYKTTGPEIWRQTQEKVTHFVCGLGTCGTITGTGRFLKEQSESVNVLGIHPQEGHDIPGVRSIRQLQQTKLFFPDEYDGLIEVTNQEAFDLCLRLNREESLIAGPSSAIALAGAFKLVPDEPGNVVVVIFCDSAFKYASSVV
;
A
#
# COMPACT_ATOMS: atom_id res chain seq x y z
N MET A 1 6.37 19.55 -26.32
CA MET A 1 5.53 19.98 -25.15
C MET A 1 4.12 19.68 -25.59
N ASP A 2 3.75 18.45 -25.35
CA ASP A 2 2.45 18.00 -25.79
C ASP A 2 1.40 18.44 -24.80
N ASP A 3 0.43 18.99 -25.42
CA ASP A 3 -0.82 19.56 -25.08
C ASP A 3 -1.47 19.03 -23.79
N ASN A 4 -1.98 19.98 -23.05
CA ASN A 4 -3.09 19.87 -22.10
C ASN A 4 -3.92 18.62 -22.31
N VAL A 5 -3.46 17.50 -21.77
CA VAL A 5 -4.29 16.29 -21.74
C VAL A 5 -5.49 16.62 -20.88
N LEU A 6 -6.59 16.92 -21.53
CA LEU A 6 -7.88 17.04 -20.87
C LEU A 6 -8.15 15.69 -20.20
N ARG A 7 -8.08 15.66 -18.86
CA ARG A 7 -8.32 14.45 -18.07
C ARG A 7 -9.80 14.10 -18.05
N VAL A 8 -10.30 13.60 -19.16
CA VAL A 8 -11.67 13.11 -19.30
C VAL A 8 -11.60 11.60 -19.43
N TYR A 9 -12.31 10.89 -18.57
CA TYR A 9 -12.28 9.44 -18.48
C TYR A 9 -13.70 8.89 -18.62
N ASP A 10 -13.85 7.79 -19.33
CA ASP A 10 -15.15 7.10 -19.52
C ASP A 10 -15.64 6.44 -18.22
N SER A 11 -14.73 6.12 -17.32
CA SER A 11 -15.07 5.57 -16.00
C SER A 11 -13.99 5.91 -14.98
N ILE A 12 -14.32 5.76 -13.69
CA ILE A 12 -13.37 5.94 -12.58
C ILE A 12 -12.16 5.01 -12.70
N LEU A 13 -12.31 3.86 -13.33
CA LEU A 13 -11.22 2.89 -13.53
C LEU A 13 -10.14 3.42 -14.47
N GLY A 14 -10.48 4.32 -15.40
CA GLY A 14 -9.51 5.01 -16.24
C GLY A 14 -8.57 5.95 -15.47
N MET A 15 -8.91 6.31 -14.24
CA MET A 15 -8.06 7.13 -13.35
C MET A 15 -7.03 6.31 -12.58
N LEU A 16 -7.10 4.97 -12.62
CA LEU A 16 -6.10 4.13 -11.95
C LEU A 16 -4.70 4.47 -12.44
N SER A 17 -3.77 4.60 -11.51
CA SER A 17 -2.43 5.05 -11.83
C SER A 17 -1.62 3.98 -12.54
N GLY A 18 -0.79 4.45 -13.47
CA GLY A 18 0.11 3.65 -14.27
C GLY A 18 1.14 4.53 -14.96
N PRO A 19 2.03 3.98 -15.80
CA PRO A 19 3.10 4.73 -16.44
C PRO A 19 2.63 5.96 -17.25
N GLU A 20 1.42 5.91 -17.81
CA GLU A 20 0.83 7.03 -18.58
C GLU A 20 0.02 8.01 -17.72
N ASN A 21 -0.37 7.60 -16.51
CA ASN A 21 -1.06 8.44 -15.53
C ASN A 21 -0.41 8.26 -14.14
N PRO A 22 0.86 8.66 -13.95
CA PRO A 22 1.59 8.39 -12.71
C PRO A 22 1.05 9.21 -11.54
N THR A 23 1.09 8.64 -10.33
CA THR A 23 0.91 9.43 -9.12
C THR A 23 2.03 10.46 -8.98
N PRO A 24 1.79 11.63 -8.36
CA PRO A 24 2.81 12.65 -8.19
C PRO A 24 4.03 12.19 -7.38
N LEU A 25 5.19 12.69 -7.76
CA LEU A 25 6.43 12.63 -7.00
C LEU A 25 6.77 14.03 -6.51
N VAL A 26 6.84 14.24 -5.19
CA VAL A 26 7.06 15.56 -4.59
C VAL A 26 8.35 15.58 -3.77
N ARG A 27 9.22 16.56 -4.06
CA ARG A 27 10.44 16.77 -3.30
C ARG A 27 10.15 17.30 -1.90
N LEU A 28 10.78 16.70 -0.89
CA LEU A 28 10.75 17.19 0.48
C LEU A 28 11.86 18.22 0.69
N ASN A 29 11.53 19.36 1.31
CA ASN A 29 12.47 20.47 1.42
C ASN A 29 12.68 20.97 2.86
N ARG A 30 11.75 20.66 3.78
CA ARG A 30 11.75 21.23 5.14
C ARG A 30 11.95 20.19 6.22
N VAL A 31 11.33 19.00 6.08
CA VAL A 31 11.44 17.93 7.09
C VAL A 31 12.72 17.11 6.95
N THR A 32 13.35 17.15 5.78
CA THR A 32 14.58 16.39 5.51
C THR A 32 15.77 16.92 6.31
N PRO A 33 16.57 16.03 6.96
CA PRO A 33 17.79 16.43 7.62
C PRO A 33 18.98 16.62 6.66
N TYR A 34 18.81 16.27 5.38
CA TYR A 34 19.89 16.23 4.39
C TYR A 34 20.15 17.58 3.74
N GLN A 35 21.41 17.82 3.40
CA GLN A 35 21.89 18.98 2.64
C GLN A 35 22.16 18.63 1.18
N HIS A 36 22.55 17.39 0.90
CA HIS A 36 23.00 16.93 -0.42
C HIS A 36 22.06 15.90 -1.05
N THR A 37 21.52 15.00 -0.23
CA THR A 37 20.58 13.93 -0.67
C THR A 37 19.22 14.52 -0.99
N GLN A 38 18.69 14.16 -2.15
CA GLN A 38 17.34 14.56 -2.55
C GLN A 38 16.33 13.49 -2.12
N VAL A 39 15.27 13.90 -1.43
CA VAL A 39 14.20 13.00 -0.96
C VAL A 39 12.88 13.37 -1.60
N TYR A 40 12.19 12.37 -2.12
CA TYR A 40 10.88 12.52 -2.76
C TYR A 40 9.86 11.61 -2.11
N GLY A 41 8.66 12.13 -1.87
CA GLY A 41 7.48 11.35 -1.53
C GLY A 41 6.68 10.96 -2.78
N LYS A 42 6.41 9.69 -2.98
CA LYS A 42 5.51 9.18 -4.02
C LYS A 42 4.09 9.17 -3.46
N LEU A 43 3.23 10.09 -3.92
CA LEU A 43 1.95 10.39 -3.31
C LEU A 43 0.83 9.45 -3.78
N GLU A 44 0.70 8.31 -3.16
CA GLU A 44 -0.24 7.27 -3.57
C GLU A 44 -1.72 7.58 -3.24
N TRP A 45 -2.01 8.63 -2.45
CA TRP A 45 -3.39 9.08 -2.27
C TRP A 45 -3.99 9.78 -3.50
N TYR A 46 -3.20 10.02 -4.55
CA TYR A 46 -3.71 10.50 -5.84
C TYR A 46 -4.33 9.39 -6.70
N ASN A 47 -4.24 8.14 -6.28
CA ASN A 47 -5.08 7.08 -6.84
C ASN A 47 -6.57 7.39 -6.59
N PRO A 48 -7.51 6.92 -7.43
CA PRO A 48 -8.92 7.33 -7.38
C PRO A 48 -9.64 7.00 -6.08
N PHE A 49 -9.21 5.97 -5.34
CA PHE A 49 -9.76 5.59 -4.04
C PHE A 49 -8.85 5.98 -2.87
N GLY A 50 -7.80 6.70 -3.16
CA GLY A 50 -6.96 7.41 -2.20
C GLY A 50 -5.91 6.57 -1.50
N ALA A 51 -5.37 5.52 -2.12
CA ALA A 51 -4.29 4.74 -1.54
C ALA A 51 -3.49 3.92 -2.56
N VAL A 52 -2.28 3.51 -2.15
CA VAL A 52 -1.42 2.57 -2.89
C VAL A 52 -2.12 1.25 -3.23
N LYS A 53 -3.12 0.85 -2.45
CA LYS A 53 -3.85 -0.40 -2.62
C LYS A 53 -4.83 -0.41 -3.80
N ASP A 54 -5.13 0.74 -4.38
CA ASP A 54 -5.94 0.84 -5.59
C ASP A 54 -5.28 0.07 -6.74
N ARG A 55 -3.94 0.16 -6.85
CA ARG A 55 -3.15 -0.60 -7.83
C ARG A 55 -3.24 -2.11 -7.60
N VAL A 56 -3.11 -2.52 -6.35
CA VAL A 56 -3.18 -3.94 -5.95
C VAL A 56 -4.56 -4.51 -6.23
N ALA A 57 -5.61 -3.81 -5.79
CA ALA A 57 -6.99 -4.24 -5.98
C ALA A 57 -7.35 -4.38 -7.47
N ALA A 58 -6.92 -3.42 -8.29
CA ALA A 58 -7.14 -3.45 -9.73
C ALA A 58 -6.44 -4.66 -10.38
N ASN A 59 -5.18 -4.91 -10.04
CA ASN A 59 -4.42 -6.00 -10.66
C ASN A 59 -4.86 -7.38 -10.16
N LEU A 60 -5.26 -7.52 -8.89
CA LEU A 60 -5.82 -8.77 -8.36
C LEU A 60 -7.10 -9.19 -9.12
N ILE A 61 -8.00 -8.24 -9.37
CA ILE A 61 -9.22 -8.52 -10.12
C ILE A 61 -8.89 -8.78 -11.60
N ALA A 62 -8.05 -7.95 -12.22
CA ALA A 62 -7.66 -8.11 -13.62
C ALA A 62 -6.93 -9.44 -13.89
N ASP A 63 -6.04 -9.87 -13.01
CA ASP A 63 -5.37 -11.17 -13.09
C ASP A 63 -6.38 -12.32 -12.97
N GLY A 64 -7.31 -12.22 -12.01
CA GLY A 64 -8.38 -13.20 -11.85
C GLY A 64 -9.29 -13.30 -13.10
N GLU A 65 -9.62 -12.18 -13.73
CA GLU A 65 -10.36 -12.13 -15.00
C GLU A 65 -9.56 -12.77 -16.14
N ALA A 66 -8.27 -12.41 -16.27
CA ALA A 66 -7.39 -12.93 -17.32
C ALA A 66 -7.16 -14.46 -17.21
N ARG A 67 -7.12 -14.98 -16.01
CA ARG A 67 -7.01 -16.42 -15.74
C ARG A 67 -8.35 -17.16 -15.75
N HIS A 68 -9.43 -16.45 -15.99
CA HIS A 68 -10.81 -16.98 -15.91
C HIS A 68 -11.15 -17.56 -14.51
N THR A 69 -10.49 -17.09 -13.46
CA THR A 69 -10.79 -17.45 -12.07
C THR A 69 -11.85 -16.53 -11.48
N VAL A 70 -11.97 -15.29 -11.99
CA VAL A 70 -13.10 -14.39 -11.74
C VAL A 70 -14.08 -14.49 -12.90
N GLN A 71 -15.28 -14.98 -12.62
CA GLN A 71 -16.33 -15.16 -13.61
C GLN A 71 -17.51 -14.22 -13.34
N GLU A 72 -18.39 -14.05 -14.33
CA GLU A 72 -19.63 -13.29 -14.16
C GLU A 72 -20.45 -13.86 -12.99
N ALA A 73 -21.00 -12.99 -12.15
CA ALA A 73 -21.72 -13.30 -10.92
C ALA A 73 -20.87 -13.96 -9.80
N GLN A 74 -19.55 -14.08 -9.95
CA GLN A 74 -18.70 -14.55 -8.87
C GLN A 74 -18.62 -13.51 -7.74
N LYS A 75 -18.62 -13.99 -6.50
CA LYS A 75 -18.43 -13.17 -5.30
C LYS A 75 -16.96 -13.18 -4.91
N LEU A 76 -16.44 -12.01 -4.65
CA LEU A 76 -15.08 -11.87 -4.15
C LEU A 76 -15.06 -11.93 -2.62
N VAL A 77 -14.06 -12.54 -2.05
CA VAL A 77 -13.81 -12.50 -0.61
C VAL A 77 -12.35 -12.10 -0.34
N GLU A 78 -12.16 -11.15 0.59
CA GLU A 78 -10.83 -10.70 0.99
C GLU A 78 -10.81 -10.33 2.47
N PRO A 79 -9.87 -10.87 3.29
CA PRO A 79 -9.75 -10.52 4.70
C PRO A 79 -9.04 -9.17 4.84
N THR A 80 -9.82 -8.10 4.90
CA THR A 80 -9.26 -6.75 4.93
C THR A 80 -10.16 -5.76 5.66
N SER A 81 -9.57 -4.88 6.45
CA SER A 81 -10.27 -3.80 7.16
C SER A 81 -9.83 -2.40 6.71
N GLY A 82 -8.91 -2.32 5.74
CA GLY A 82 -8.26 -1.07 5.37
C GLY A 82 -8.38 -0.72 3.89
N ASN A 83 -7.36 -0.06 3.39
CA ASN A 83 -7.31 0.48 2.02
C ASN A 83 -7.58 -0.55 0.92
N THR A 84 -7.12 -1.81 1.10
CA THR A 84 -7.39 -2.86 0.12
C THR A 84 -8.89 -3.16 0.00
N GLY A 85 -9.59 -3.26 1.14
CA GLY A 85 -11.03 -3.51 1.14
C GLY A 85 -11.82 -2.38 0.50
N MET A 86 -11.45 -1.13 0.79
CA MET A 86 -12.08 0.03 0.17
C MET A 86 -11.87 0.06 -1.34
N ALA A 87 -10.64 -0.16 -1.81
CA ALA A 87 -10.33 -0.19 -3.23
C ALA A 87 -11.03 -1.36 -3.95
N LEU A 88 -11.01 -2.56 -3.35
CA LEU A 88 -11.71 -3.72 -3.90
C LEU A 88 -13.22 -3.50 -3.99
N ALA A 89 -13.85 -2.92 -2.95
CA ALA A 89 -15.28 -2.62 -2.99
C ALA A 89 -15.62 -1.66 -4.14
N MET A 90 -14.86 -0.59 -4.32
CA MET A 90 -15.09 0.40 -5.35
C MET A 90 -14.86 -0.16 -6.77
N ILE A 91 -13.80 -0.96 -6.95
CA ILE A 91 -13.51 -1.59 -8.25
C ILE A 91 -14.55 -2.69 -8.55
N ALA A 92 -14.92 -3.49 -7.55
CA ALA A 92 -15.97 -4.49 -7.67
C ALA A 92 -17.29 -3.85 -8.10
N ASN A 93 -17.71 -2.76 -7.46
CA ASN A 93 -18.90 -2.00 -7.87
C ASN A 93 -18.84 -1.56 -9.34
N ALA A 94 -17.69 -0.99 -9.76
CA ALA A 94 -17.52 -0.52 -11.13
C ALA A 94 -17.53 -1.65 -12.18
N LYS A 95 -17.22 -2.89 -11.76
CA LYS A 95 -17.19 -4.09 -12.62
C LYS A 95 -18.39 -5.02 -12.44
N GLY A 96 -19.30 -4.73 -11.51
CA GLY A 96 -20.49 -5.55 -11.26
C GLY A 96 -20.23 -6.79 -10.39
N TYR A 97 -19.13 -6.84 -9.65
CA TYR A 97 -18.87 -7.90 -8.67
C TYR A 97 -19.36 -7.51 -7.27
N SER A 98 -19.61 -8.50 -6.42
CA SER A 98 -19.83 -8.30 -4.98
C SER A 98 -18.58 -8.66 -4.18
N LEU A 99 -18.36 -7.96 -3.06
CA LEU A 99 -17.24 -8.21 -2.17
C LEU A 99 -17.74 -8.53 -0.76
N THR A 100 -17.26 -9.64 -0.19
CA THR A 100 -17.41 -9.98 1.22
C THR A 100 -16.07 -9.78 1.94
N THR A 101 -16.06 -9.08 3.07
CA THR A 101 -14.85 -8.85 3.85
C THR A 101 -15.04 -9.33 5.30
N PRO A 102 -14.51 -10.52 5.64
CA PRO A 102 -14.39 -10.93 7.04
C PRO A 102 -13.35 -10.05 7.75
N LEU A 103 -13.68 -9.59 8.95
CA LEU A 103 -12.78 -8.80 9.78
C LEU A 103 -13.15 -8.92 11.27
N SER A 104 -12.21 -8.62 12.17
CA SER A 104 -12.45 -8.59 13.60
C SER A 104 -13.45 -7.51 13.99
N SER A 105 -14.31 -7.79 14.98
CA SER A 105 -15.20 -6.80 15.59
C SER A 105 -14.46 -5.66 16.29
N GLU A 106 -13.18 -5.84 16.62
CA GLU A 106 -12.33 -4.80 17.23
C GLU A 106 -11.78 -3.79 16.21
N VAL A 107 -11.97 -4.03 14.91
CA VAL A 107 -11.66 -3.03 13.88
C VAL A 107 -12.54 -1.79 14.12
N PRO A 108 -11.97 -0.58 14.16
CA PRO A 108 -12.72 0.65 14.43
C PRO A 108 -14.01 0.76 13.63
N LEU A 109 -15.10 1.19 14.29
CA LEU A 109 -16.44 1.26 13.70
C LEU A 109 -16.45 2.10 12.40
N GLU A 110 -15.70 3.18 12.36
CA GLU A 110 -15.58 4.04 11.19
C GLU A 110 -15.08 3.28 9.96
N LYS A 111 -14.09 2.40 10.10
CA LYS A 111 -13.58 1.57 9.00
C LYS A 111 -14.61 0.55 8.50
N ARG A 112 -15.29 -0.11 9.44
CA ARG A 112 -16.36 -1.06 9.13
C ARG A 112 -17.53 -0.37 8.43
N THR A 113 -17.90 0.82 8.89
CA THR A 113 -18.94 1.66 8.30
C THR A 113 -18.56 2.10 6.88
N MET A 114 -17.31 2.51 6.66
CA MET A 114 -16.85 2.92 5.32
C MET A 114 -16.86 1.75 4.32
N LEU A 115 -16.46 0.55 4.74
CA LEU A 115 -16.54 -0.64 3.87
C LEU A 115 -17.98 -0.93 3.45
N ARG A 116 -18.95 -0.89 4.39
CA ARG A 116 -20.37 -1.04 4.07
C ARG A 116 -20.89 0.08 3.18
N PHE A 117 -20.47 1.31 3.44
CA PHE A 117 -20.86 2.46 2.61
C PHE A 117 -20.38 2.31 1.16
N PHE A 118 -19.22 1.70 0.96
CA PHE A 118 -18.70 1.37 -0.37
C PHE A 118 -19.26 0.07 -0.95
N GLY A 119 -20.25 -0.56 -0.31
CA GLY A 119 -20.96 -1.71 -0.85
C GLY A 119 -20.38 -3.07 -0.51
N ALA A 120 -19.35 -3.16 0.35
CA ALA A 120 -18.86 -4.44 0.82
C ALA A 120 -19.81 -5.08 1.84
N ASP A 121 -20.02 -6.39 1.74
CA ASP A 121 -20.66 -7.22 2.76
C ASP A 121 -19.64 -7.50 3.87
N VAL A 122 -19.76 -6.79 4.99
CA VAL A 122 -18.83 -6.86 6.11
C VAL A 122 -19.25 -7.93 7.10
N LEU A 123 -18.49 -9.02 7.17
CA LEU A 123 -18.68 -10.11 8.12
C LEU A 123 -17.82 -9.87 9.36
N GLU A 124 -18.45 -9.41 10.44
CA GLU A 124 -17.79 -9.19 11.72
C GLU A 124 -17.58 -10.50 12.47
N LEU A 125 -16.34 -10.77 12.86
CA LEU A 125 -15.93 -11.94 13.61
C LEU A 125 -15.69 -11.57 15.07
N GLN A 126 -16.10 -12.44 15.99
CA GLN A 126 -15.72 -12.30 17.38
C GLN A 126 -14.20 -12.46 17.52
N ASP A 127 -13.59 -11.64 18.33
CA ASP A 127 -12.13 -11.54 18.44
C ASP A 127 -11.45 -12.79 19.04
N THR A 128 -12.24 -13.69 19.63
CA THR A 128 -11.79 -15.01 20.12
C THR A 128 -11.20 -15.91 19.03
N LEU A 129 -11.44 -15.58 17.75
CA LEU A 129 -10.85 -16.29 16.60
C LEU A 129 -9.49 -15.71 16.18
N CYS A 130 -9.04 -14.62 16.79
CA CYS A 130 -7.79 -13.94 16.47
C CYS A 130 -6.80 -14.11 17.63
N PRO A 131 -5.50 -14.36 17.35
CA PRO A 131 -4.48 -14.54 18.39
C PRO A 131 -4.17 -13.26 19.18
N ALA A 132 -4.59 -12.10 18.65
CA ALA A 132 -4.55 -10.80 19.31
C ALA A 132 -5.70 -9.92 18.80
N PRO A 133 -6.18 -8.93 19.58
CA PRO A 133 -7.24 -8.04 19.17
C PRO A 133 -6.94 -7.37 17.81
N GLY A 134 -7.87 -7.46 16.87
CA GLY A 134 -7.72 -6.88 15.52
C GLY A 134 -6.75 -7.60 14.58
N ALA A 135 -6.15 -8.72 15.00
CA ALA A 135 -5.25 -9.52 14.17
C ALA A 135 -5.99 -10.13 12.97
N PRO A 136 -5.33 -10.24 11.79
CA PRO A 136 -6.00 -10.68 10.56
C PRO A 136 -6.16 -12.20 10.45
N GLU A 137 -5.52 -13.00 11.30
CA GLU A 137 -5.45 -14.46 11.16
C GLU A 137 -6.81 -15.11 11.16
N GLY A 138 -7.70 -14.73 12.07
CA GLY A 138 -9.08 -15.22 12.11
C GLY A 138 -9.87 -14.81 10.85
N ALA A 139 -9.67 -13.61 10.37
CA ALA A 139 -10.27 -13.13 9.13
C ALA A 139 -9.74 -13.87 7.89
N ILE A 140 -8.45 -14.18 7.86
CA ILE A 140 -7.83 -14.99 6.79
C ILE A 140 -8.40 -16.40 6.78
N ALA A 141 -8.48 -17.05 7.96
CA ALA A 141 -9.07 -18.38 8.08
C ALA A 141 -10.53 -18.39 7.61
N LYS A 142 -11.32 -17.37 8.00
CA LYS A 142 -12.72 -17.26 7.58
C LYS A 142 -12.89 -16.97 6.08
N ALA A 143 -12.03 -16.14 5.51
CA ALA A 143 -12.04 -15.91 4.05
C ALA A 143 -11.68 -17.18 3.29
N THR A 144 -10.73 -17.97 3.79
CA THR A 144 -10.36 -19.26 3.21
C THR A 144 -11.55 -20.23 3.26
N GLU A 145 -12.22 -20.38 4.41
CA GLU A 145 -13.43 -21.20 4.54
C GLU A 145 -14.53 -20.78 3.53
N ILE A 146 -14.78 -19.48 3.41
CA ILE A 146 -15.77 -18.95 2.45
C ILE A 146 -15.37 -19.29 1.02
N SER A 147 -14.09 -19.22 0.69
CA SER A 147 -13.57 -19.48 -0.65
C SER A 147 -13.64 -20.96 -1.09
N GLU A 148 -13.93 -21.88 -0.17
CA GLU A 148 -14.24 -23.29 -0.50
C GLU A 148 -15.59 -23.42 -1.22
N ARG A 149 -16.44 -22.41 -1.14
CA ARG A 149 -17.72 -22.37 -1.85
C ARG A 149 -17.49 -22.01 -3.32
N PRO A 150 -18.12 -22.70 -4.26
CA PRO A 150 -17.86 -22.54 -5.70
C PRO A 150 -18.25 -21.16 -6.27
N ASP A 151 -19.11 -20.41 -5.56
CA ASP A 151 -19.55 -19.08 -5.92
C ASP A 151 -18.64 -17.97 -5.38
N TYR A 152 -17.59 -18.31 -4.57
CA TYR A 152 -16.64 -17.35 -4.01
C TYR A 152 -15.22 -17.54 -4.53
N LEU A 153 -14.50 -16.43 -4.68
CA LEU A 153 -13.06 -16.40 -4.96
C LEU A 153 -12.34 -15.51 -3.97
N MET A 154 -11.35 -16.05 -3.27
CA MET A 154 -10.43 -15.26 -2.46
C MET A 154 -9.30 -14.71 -3.32
N LEU A 155 -9.13 -13.38 -3.32
CA LEU A 155 -8.08 -12.70 -4.10
C LEU A 155 -6.70 -12.84 -3.44
N ASN A 156 -6.66 -12.90 -2.11
CA ASN A 156 -5.48 -13.21 -1.27
C ASN A 156 -4.29 -12.28 -1.49
N GLN A 157 -4.43 -11.01 -1.08
CA GLN A 157 -3.37 -10.00 -1.18
C GLN A 157 -2.05 -10.39 -0.48
N TYR A 158 -2.07 -11.36 0.43
CA TYR A 158 -0.91 -11.78 1.22
C TYR A 158 -0.06 -12.87 0.57
N ALA A 159 -0.57 -13.51 -0.50
CA ALA A 159 0.09 -14.63 -1.16
C ALA A 159 0.00 -14.60 -2.69
N ASN A 160 -0.84 -13.74 -3.25
CA ASN A 160 -1.04 -13.67 -4.70
C ASN A 160 0.02 -12.78 -5.35
N GLU A 161 0.79 -13.33 -6.28
CA GLU A 161 1.83 -12.64 -7.04
C GLU A 161 1.29 -11.46 -7.87
N ALA A 162 -0.01 -11.41 -8.16
CA ALA A 162 -0.63 -10.25 -8.78
C ALA A 162 -0.51 -8.97 -7.93
N ASN A 163 -0.25 -9.09 -6.60
CA ASN A 163 0.03 -7.94 -5.75
C ASN A 163 1.40 -7.30 -6.08
N PRO A 164 2.55 -7.98 -5.98
CA PRO A 164 3.82 -7.38 -6.41
C PRO A 164 3.84 -7.05 -7.90
N GLU A 165 3.18 -7.83 -8.74
CA GLU A 165 3.09 -7.57 -10.18
C GLU A 165 2.42 -6.22 -10.50
N ALA A 166 1.43 -5.79 -9.72
CA ALA A 166 0.83 -4.46 -9.85
C ALA A 166 1.90 -3.36 -9.77
N HIS A 167 2.82 -3.47 -8.82
CA HIS A 167 3.87 -2.49 -8.60
C HIS A 167 5.03 -2.61 -9.58
N TYR A 168 5.34 -3.83 -10.01
CA TYR A 168 6.32 -4.08 -11.07
C TYR A 168 5.89 -3.43 -12.39
N LYS A 169 4.60 -3.53 -12.74
CA LYS A 169 4.03 -2.97 -13.98
C LYS A 169 3.77 -1.46 -13.91
N THR A 170 3.61 -0.88 -12.72
CA THR A 170 3.16 0.51 -12.57
C THR A 170 4.12 1.35 -11.74
N THR A 171 4.23 1.12 -10.44
CA THR A 171 4.99 1.97 -9.50
C THR A 171 6.48 2.04 -9.86
N GLY A 172 7.09 0.92 -10.18
CA GLY A 172 8.50 0.85 -10.59
C GLY A 172 8.79 1.70 -11.83
N PRO A 173 8.11 1.45 -12.97
CA PRO A 173 8.26 2.25 -14.18
C PRO A 173 7.97 3.75 -13.99
N GLU A 174 6.98 4.09 -13.17
CA GLU A 174 6.69 5.49 -12.84
C GLU A 174 7.86 6.16 -12.13
N ILE A 175 8.38 5.54 -11.06
CA ILE A 175 9.50 6.07 -10.27
C ILE A 175 10.74 6.23 -11.17
N TRP A 176 11.08 5.22 -11.94
CA TRP A 176 12.22 5.25 -12.83
C TRP A 176 12.16 6.43 -13.81
N ARG A 177 11.01 6.60 -14.48
CA ARG A 177 10.77 7.69 -15.42
C ARG A 177 10.71 9.06 -14.74
N GLN A 178 10.03 9.20 -13.61
CA GLN A 178 9.88 10.47 -12.89
C GLN A 178 11.20 10.98 -12.30
N THR A 179 12.10 10.08 -11.92
CA THR A 179 13.44 10.45 -11.45
C THR A 179 14.45 10.61 -12.59
N GLN A 180 14.04 10.48 -13.85
CA GLN A 180 14.92 10.49 -15.01
C GLN A 180 16.06 9.46 -14.87
N GLU A 181 15.70 8.24 -14.41
CA GLU A 181 16.64 7.12 -14.25
C GLU A 181 17.70 7.34 -13.16
N LYS A 182 17.48 8.31 -12.24
CA LYS A 182 18.46 8.71 -11.22
C LYS A 182 18.15 8.21 -9.81
N VAL A 183 17.07 7.45 -9.62
CA VAL A 183 16.76 6.89 -8.30
C VAL A 183 17.90 6.00 -7.82
N THR A 184 18.37 6.26 -6.59
CA THR A 184 19.45 5.48 -5.95
C THR A 184 18.92 4.65 -4.77
N HIS A 185 17.85 5.11 -4.13
CA HIS A 185 17.24 4.44 -2.99
C HIS A 185 15.72 4.44 -3.13
N PHE A 186 15.14 3.27 -3.01
CA PHE A 186 13.71 3.08 -2.92
C PHE A 186 13.33 2.61 -1.52
N VAL A 187 12.43 3.33 -0.85
CA VAL A 187 12.09 3.09 0.55
C VAL A 187 10.58 2.86 0.70
N CYS A 188 10.20 1.79 1.39
CA CYS A 188 8.81 1.42 1.58
C CYS A 188 8.55 0.86 2.98
N GLY A 189 7.45 1.28 3.61
CA GLY A 189 6.91 0.64 4.80
C GLY A 189 6.31 -0.73 4.46
N LEU A 190 6.59 -1.73 5.29
CA LEU A 190 6.22 -3.12 5.03
C LEU A 190 4.83 -3.47 5.57
N GLY A 191 3.91 -3.84 4.70
CA GLY A 191 2.58 -4.39 5.01
C GLY A 191 2.40 -5.77 4.39
N THR A 192 1.81 -5.87 3.20
CA THR A 192 1.75 -7.12 2.43
C THR A 192 3.03 -7.45 1.68
N CYS A 193 3.98 -6.54 1.66
CA CYS A 193 5.24 -6.55 0.93
C CYS A 193 5.15 -6.45 -0.60
N GLY A 194 3.96 -6.46 -1.20
CA GLY A 194 3.82 -6.35 -2.66
C GLY A 194 4.47 -5.11 -3.25
N THR A 195 4.35 -3.95 -2.58
CA THR A 195 4.90 -2.69 -3.06
C THR A 195 6.43 -2.73 -3.14
N ILE A 196 7.10 -3.16 -2.07
CA ILE A 196 8.56 -3.21 -2.05
C ILE A 196 9.10 -4.26 -3.01
N THR A 197 8.49 -5.45 -3.02
CA THR A 197 8.90 -6.57 -3.88
C THR A 197 8.74 -6.21 -5.35
N GLY A 198 7.56 -5.78 -5.78
CA GLY A 198 7.31 -5.48 -7.20
C GLY A 198 8.11 -4.29 -7.71
N THR A 199 8.11 -3.18 -6.96
CA THR A 199 8.88 -1.99 -7.31
C THR A 199 10.38 -2.26 -7.27
N GLY A 200 10.86 -2.94 -6.21
CA GLY A 200 12.27 -3.28 -6.03
C GLY A 200 12.81 -4.15 -7.16
N ARG A 201 12.10 -5.21 -7.52
CA ARG A 201 12.45 -6.08 -8.66
C ARG A 201 12.59 -5.28 -9.94
N PHE A 202 11.61 -4.44 -10.29
CA PHE A 202 11.69 -3.60 -11.48
C PHE A 202 12.91 -2.66 -11.43
N LEU A 203 13.11 -1.94 -10.33
CA LEU A 203 14.21 -0.98 -10.23
C LEU A 203 15.58 -1.67 -10.27
N LYS A 204 15.74 -2.84 -9.65
CA LYS A 204 16.96 -3.65 -9.70
C LYS A 204 17.26 -4.17 -11.11
N GLU A 205 16.25 -4.49 -11.89
CA GLU A 205 16.42 -4.85 -13.30
C GLU A 205 16.90 -3.67 -14.17
N GLN A 206 16.48 -2.44 -13.83
CA GLN A 206 16.98 -1.24 -14.52
C GLN A 206 18.41 -0.88 -14.09
N SER A 207 18.69 -1.03 -12.79
CA SER A 207 20.03 -0.77 -12.22
C SER A 207 20.21 -1.55 -10.91
N GLU A 208 21.17 -2.47 -10.91
CA GLU A 208 21.52 -3.26 -9.70
C GLU A 208 21.99 -2.40 -8.53
N SER A 209 22.47 -1.17 -8.80
CA SER A 209 22.94 -0.24 -7.77
C SER A 209 21.83 0.45 -6.99
N VAL A 210 20.56 0.33 -7.38
CA VAL A 210 19.45 0.88 -6.61
C VAL A 210 19.29 0.11 -5.31
N ASN A 211 19.34 0.80 -4.18
CA ASN A 211 19.12 0.22 -2.85
C ASN A 211 17.63 0.14 -2.55
N VAL A 212 17.14 -1.05 -2.22
CA VAL A 212 15.75 -1.33 -1.84
C VAL A 212 15.67 -1.50 -0.33
N LEU A 213 15.00 -0.56 0.35
CA LEU A 213 14.99 -0.47 1.81
C LEU A 213 13.59 -0.70 2.38
N GLY A 214 13.46 -1.74 3.21
CA GLY A 214 12.23 -2.11 3.89
C GLY A 214 12.17 -1.54 5.32
N ILE A 215 11.05 -0.91 5.66
CA ILE A 215 10.86 -0.33 6.99
C ILE A 215 9.69 -1.03 7.68
N HIS A 216 9.94 -1.55 8.87
CA HIS A 216 8.91 -2.16 9.69
C HIS A 216 8.78 -1.47 11.06
N PRO A 217 7.59 -1.49 11.68
CA PRO A 217 7.41 -0.96 13.02
C PRO A 217 7.93 -1.92 14.10
N GLN A 218 8.12 -1.39 15.30
CA GLN A 218 8.33 -2.18 16.51
C GLN A 218 7.18 -3.14 16.78
N GLU A 219 7.39 -4.16 17.59
CA GLU A 219 6.31 -5.02 18.07
C GLU A 219 5.31 -4.22 18.93
N GLY A 220 4.02 -4.57 18.81
CA GLY A 220 2.95 -3.88 19.54
C GLY A 220 2.66 -2.45 19.06
N HIS A 221 2.99 -2.14 17.82
CA HIS A 221 2.76 -0.84 17.22
C HIS A 221 1.29 -0.54 16.93
N ASP A 222 0.96 0.78 16.82
CA ASP A 222 -0.37 1.27 16.46
C ASP A 222 -0.43 1.86 15.04
N ILE A 223 0.62 1.70 14.23
CA ILE A 223 0.72 2.29 12.90
C ILE A 223 -0.11 1.46 11.90
N PRO A 224 -1.18 2.02 11.32
CA PRO A 224 -2.05 1.27 10.42
C PRO A 224 -1.35 0.92 9.09
N GLY A 225 -1.63 -0.28 8.56
CA GLY A 225 -1.22 -0.69 7.22
C GLY A 225 0.20 -1.23 7.10
N VAL A 226 1.01 -1.16 8.15
CA VAL A 226 2.33 -1.80 8.25
C VAL A 226 2.31 -2.96 9.24
N ARG A 227 3.32 -3.81 9.21
CA ARG A 227 3.45 -5.03 10.01
C ARG A 227 4.82 -5.12 10.64
N SER A 228 4.86 -5.54 11.92
CA SER A 228 6.12 -5.87 12.58
C SER A 228 6.79 -7.08 11.94
N ILE A 229 8.07 -7.28 12.21
CA ILE A 229 8.86 -8.37 11.63
C ILE A 229 8.23 -9.75 11.89
N ARG A 230 7.67 -9.95 13.08
CA ARG A 230 6.97 -11.17 13.44
C ARG A 230 5.72 -11.42 12.59
N GLN A 231 4.95 -10.37 12.33
CA GLN A 231 3.75 -10.44 11.49
C GLN A 231 4.10 -10.62 10.00
N LEU A 232 5.24 -10.08 9.55
CA LEU A 232 5.72 -10.21 8.17
C LEU A 232 6.06 -11.66 7.82
N GLN A 233 6.54 -12.47 8.78
CA GLN A 233 6.83 -13.89 8.57
C GLN A 233 5.62 -14.71 8.12
N GLN A 234 4.40 -14.21 8.35
CA GLN A 234 3.16 -14.85 7.90
C GLN A 234 2.75 -14.44 6.47
N THR A 235 3.45 -13.47 5.89
CA THR A 235 3.18 -12.97 4.55
C THR A 235 4.04 -13.70 3.53
N LYS A 236 3.42 -14.41 2.56
CA LYS A 236 4.16 -15.17 1.54
C LYS A 236 4.91 -14.31 0.53
N LEU A 237 4.66 -13.01 0.55
CA LEU A 237 5.31 -12.01 -0.34
C LEU A 237 6.45 -11.25 0.37
N PHE A 238 6.87 -11.71 1.55
CA PHE A 238 8.00 -11.14 2.28
C PHE A 238 9.29 -11.88 1.90
N PHE A 239 10.14 -11.21 1.13
CA PHE A 239 11.42 -11.75 0.64
C PHE A 239 12.58 -10.87 1.15
N PRO A 240 12.97 -11.01 2.44
CA PRO A 240 13.99 -10.13 3.03
C PRO A 240 15.34 -10.17 2.32
N ASP A 241 15.68 -11.28 1.67
CA ASP A 241 16.92 -11.43 0.91
C ASP A 241 16.95 -10.60 -0.40
N GLU A 242 15.80 -10.08 -0.84
CA GLU A 242 15.71 -9.17 -1.98
C GLU A 242 15.87 -7.68 -1.56
N TYR A 243 16.03 -7.38 -0.26
CA TYR A 243 16.16 -6.02 0.25
C TYR A 243 17.61 -5.74 0.65
N ASP A 244 18.11 -4.54 0.30
CA ASP A 244 19.46 -4.11 0.65
C ASP A 244 19.54 -3.59 2.10
N GLY A 245 18.40 -3.29 2.72
CA GLY A 245 18.31 -2.89 4.12
C GLY A 245 16.93 -3.10 4.71
N LEU A 246 16.91 -3.45 5.99
CA LEU A 246 15.69 -3.65 6.78
C LEU A 246 15.90 -3.02 8.16
N ILE A 247 14.99 -2.14 8.59
CA ILE A 247 15.12 -1.45 9.87
C ILE A 247 13.80 -1.28 10.59
N GLU A 248 13.87 -1.33 11.92
CA GLU A 248 12.77 -1.04 12.81
C GLU A 248 12.68 0.46 13.12
N VAL A 249 11.44 0.97 13.15
CA VAL A 249 11.11 2.34 13.56
C VAL A 249 10.01 2.29 14.62
N THR A 250 10.14 3.12 15.65
CA THR A 250 9.19 3.17 16.76
C THR A 250 7.92 3.94 16.42
N ASN A 251 6.84 3.73 17.19
CA ASN A 251 5.61 4.52 17.08
C ASN A 251 5.89 6.02 17.22
N GLN A 252 6.69 6.40 18.23
CA GLN A 252 6.98 7.80 18.51
C GLN A 252 7.66 8.49 17.32
N GLU A 253 8.68 7.87 16.74
CA GLU A 253 9.38 8.41 15.56
C GLU A 253 8.44 8.59 14.37
N ALA A 254 7.55 7.60 14.15
CA ALA A 254 6.61 7.66 13.03
C ALA A 254 5.55 8.75 13.23
N PHE A 255 4.93 8.85 14.41
CA PHE A 255 3.89 9.85 14.68
C PHE A 255 4.46 11.27 14.76
N ASP A 256 5.63 11.48 15.36
CA ASP A 256 6.29 12.79 15.36
C ASP A 256 6.61 13.27 13.94
N LEU A 257 7.14 12.39 13.11
CA LEU A 257 7.43 12.73 11.71
C LEU A 257 6.14 12.90 10.89
N CYS A 258 5.08 12.17 11.19
CA CYS A 258 3.76 12.36 10.57
C CYS A 258 3.23 13.78 10.81
N LEU A 259 3.33 14.28 12.05
CA LEU A 259 2.94 15.67 12.38
C LEU A 259 3.81 16.69 11.63
N ARG A 260 5.12 16.45 11.57
CA ARG A 260 6.05 17.34 10.84
C ARG A 260 5.77 17.38 9.35
N LEU A 261 5.53 16.21 8.70
CA LEU A 261 5.15 16.15 7.28
C LEU A 261 3.93 17.01 6.99
N ASN A 262 2.89 16.90 7.81
CA ASN A 262 1.66 17.66 7.62
C ASN A 262 1.82 19.16 7.92
N ARG A 263 2.64 19.54 8.93
CA ARG A 263 2.76 20.93 9.38
C ARG A 263 3.87 21.72 8.69
N GLU A 264 5.00 21.05 8.39
CA GLU A 264 6.17 21.71 7.81
C GLU A 264 6.20 21.60 6.29
N GLU A 265 5.84 20.44 5.71
CA GLU A 265 5.78 20.22 4.25
C GLU A 265 4.40 20.46 3.64
N SER A 266 3.36 20.58 4.46
CA SER A 266 1.95 20.65 4.01
C SER A 266 1.52 19.43 3.18
N LEU A 267 2.09 18.27 3.48
CA LEU A 267 1.74 17.00 2.86
C LEU A 267 0.81 16.21 3.78
N ILE A 268 -0.37 15.87 3.28
CA ILE A 268 -1.39 15.12 4.04
C ILE A 268 -1.05 13.62 4.19
N ALA A 269 0.19 13.32 4.58
CA ALA A 269 0.71 11.96 4.65
C ALA A 269 0.22 11.22 5.89
N GLY A 270 -0.21 9.97 5.73
CA GLY A 270 -0.60 9.10 6.83
C GLY A 270 0.61 8.52 7.60
N PRO A 271 0.38 7.90 8.78
CA PRO A 271 1.46 7.38 9.64
C PRO A 271 2.36 6.32 8.96
N SER A 272 1.79 5.50 8.07
CA SER A 272 2.56 4.51 7.29
C SER A 272 3.55 5.14 6.30
N SER A 273 3.30 6.37 5.87
CA SER A 273 4.23 7.14 5.05
C SER A 273 5.36 7.71 5.90
N ALA A 274 5.03 8.17 7.10
CA ALA A 274 5.99 8.74 8.02
C ALA A 274 6.99 7.70 8.56
N ILE A 275 6.55 6.48 8.86
CA ILE A 275 7.47 5.40 9.28
C ILE A 275 8.48 5.09 8.18
N ALA A 276 8.04 5.03 6.92
CA ALA A 276 8.93 4.79 5.78
C ALA A 276 9.99 5.89 5.64
N LEU A 277 9.58 7.16 5.79
CA LEU A 277 10.48 8.30 5.75
C LEU A 277 11.46 8.33 6.94
N ALA A 278 10.99 8.00 8.15
CA ALA A 278 11.86 7.91 9.34
C ALA A 278 12.95 6.86 9.16
N GLY A 279 12.60 5.71 8.58
CA GLY A 279 13.58 4.68 8.24
C GLY A 279 14.55 5.13 7.14
N ALA A 280 14.09 5.88 6.13
CA ALA A 280 14.97 6.48 5.13
C ALA A 280 16.04 7.37 5.78
N PHE A 281 15.64 8.22 6.72
CA PHE A 281 16.57 9.11 7.44
C PHE A 281 17.59 8.38 8.31
N LYS A 282 17.32 7.13 8.69
CA LYS A 282 18.26 6.30 9.47
C LYS A 282 19.22 5.53 8.58
N LEU A 283 18.79 5.10 7.39
CA LEU A 283 19.56 4.18 6.55
C LEU A 283 20.34 4.87 5.43
N VAL A 284 19.84 5.98 4.92
CA VAL A 284 20.47 6.65 3.76
C VAL A 284 21.44 7.71 4.23
N PRO A 285 22.70 7.71 3.77
CA PRO A 285 23.66 8.77 4.08
C PRO A 285 23.34 10.07 3.32
N ASP A 286 23.78 11.22 3.89
CA ASP A 286 23.67 12.52 3.21
C ASP A 286 24.84 12.72 2.24
N GLU A 287 24.64 12.30 0.98
CA GLU A 287 25.68 12.34 -0.05
C GLU A 287 25.16 12.97 -1.36
N PRO A 288 26.03 13.73 -2.07
CA PRO A 288 25.70 14.23 -3.39
C PRO A 288 25.40 13.10 -4.39
N GLY A 289 24.32 13.26 -5.15
CA GLY A 289 23.88 12.25 -6.13
C GLY A 289 22.86 11.26 -5.59
N ASN A 290 22.65 11.17 -4.28
CA ASN A 290 21.58 10.35 -3.73
C ASN A 290 20.20 10.93 -4.08
N VAL A 291 19.38 10.09 -4.69
CA VAL A 291 17.97 10.33 -5.03
C VAL A 291 17.11 9.26 -4.37
N VAL A 292 16.41 9.64 -3.31
CA VAL A 292 15.61 8.75 -2.47
C VAL A 292 14.14 8.91 -2.81
N VAL A 293 13.46 7.81 -3.08
CA VAL A 293 12.01 7.80 -3.28
C VAL A 293 11.36 7.00 -2.17
N VAL A 294 10.46 7.64 -1.42
CA VAL A 294 9.70 7.04 -0.32
C VAL A 294 8.23 6.92 -0.73
N ILE A 295 7.63 5.75 -0.53
CA ILE A 295 6.19 5.56 -0.78
C ILE A 295 5.37 6.22 0.32
N PHE A 296 4.51 7.13 -0.07
CA PHE A 296 3.49 7.75 0.78
C PHE A 296 2.15 7.11 0.47
N CYS A 297 1.80 6.09 1.27
CA CYS A 297 0.77 5.10 0.96
C CYS A 297 -0.64 5.65 0.84
N ASP A 298 -1.01 6.60 1.72
CA ASP A 298 -2.34 7.19 1.80
C ASP A 298 -2.35 8.51 2.56
N SER A 299 -3.54 9.10 2.67
CA SER A 299 -3.78 10.40 3.29
C SER A 299 -4.04 10.29 4.81
N ALA A 300 -3.55 11.27 5.57
CA ALA A 300 -3.83 11.48 6.99
C ALA A 300 -5.33 11.63 7.31
N PHE A 301 -6.15 12.03 6.34
CA PHE A 301 -7.61 12.14 6.54
C PHE A 301 -8.28 10.82 6.95
N LYS A 302 -7.66 9.69 6.65
CA LYS A 302 -8.15 8.36 7.05
C LYS A 302 -7.89 8.02 8.52
N TYR A 303 -7.15 8.87 9.24
CA TYR A 303 -6.62 8.61 10.57
C TYR A 303 -6.90 9.75 11.57
N ALA A 304 -7.87 10.61 11.27
CA ALA A 304 -8.14 11.79 12.07
C ALA A 304 -8.37 11.48 13.58
N SER A 305 -9.00 10.34 13.88
CA SER A 305 -9.22 9.87 15.25
C SER A 305 -8.00 9.25 15.94
N SER A 306 -6.91 9.01 15.18
CA SER A 306 -5.73 8.27 15.68
C SER A 306 -4.45 9.14 15.73
N VAL A 307 -4.45 10.32 15.12
CA VAL A 307 -3.28 11.20 15.00
C VAL A 307 -3.38 12.50 15.81
N VAL A 308 -4.46 12.63 16.60
CA VAL A 308 -4.71 13.79 17.48
C VAL A 308 -4.71 13.34 18.93
#